data_39f584a843b664e82fdfec143894a48a
#
_entry.id   39f584a843b664e82fdfec143894a48a
#
_cell.length_a   1.000
_cell.length_b   1.000
_cell.length_c   1.000
_cell.angle_alpha   90.00
_cell.angle_beta   90.00
_cell.angle_gamma   90.00
#
_symmetry.space_group_name_H-M   'P 1'
#
loop_
_entity.id
_entity.type
_entity.pdbx_description
1 polymer ?
#
loop_
_entity_poly.entity_id
_entity_poly.type
_entity_poly.pdbx_seq_one_letter_code
_entity_poly.pdbx_strand_id
1 'polypeptide(L)'
;MIIDDSPLIRAQLRQILTRMGVTVLADGASGDEVRPLYEKHRPDLVTIDIVMPGKDGVTAAVELLQTFPEARLVMCTSLSSRDKILACQRAGVRHYLLKPFDPVRAEQIFAHAIGQAPSRNVSA
;
A
#
# COMPACT_ATOMS: atom_id res chain seq x y z
N MET A 1 4.10 -0.88 5.49
CA MET A 1 4.86 0.22 4.83
C MET A 1 3.88 1.13 4.10
N ILE A 2 4.01 2.42 4.27
CA ILE A 2 3.07 3.40 3.73
C ILE A 2 3.79 4.30 2.74
N ILE A 3 3.35 4.32 1.49
CA ILE A 3 3.95 5.15 0.43
C ILE A 3 2.89 6.09 -0.12
N ASP A 4 3.02 7.36 0.21
CA ASP A 4 2.11 8.42 -0.23
C ASP A 4 2.85 9.76 -0.10
N ASP A 5 2.71 10.64 -1.09
CA ASP A 5 3.38 11.93 -1.05
C ASP A 5 2.72 12.94 -0.10
N SER A 6 1.52 12.65 0.38
CA SER A 6 0.80 13.49 1.35
C SER A 6 1.15 13.10 2.78
N PRO A 7 1.77 13.98 3.57
CA PRO A 7 2.01 13.70 4.99
C PRO A 7 0.72 13.46 5.77
N LEU A 8 -0.36 14.16 5.40
CA LEU A 8 -1.65 13.99 6.04
C LEU A 8 -2.21 12.58 5.81
N ILE A 9 -2.15 12.09 4.59
CA ILE A 9 -2.63 10.75 4.25
C ILE A 9 -1.77 9.69 4.96
N ARG A 10 -0.44 9.87 4.96
CA ARG A 10 0.43 8.93 5.70
C ARG A 10 0.05 8.87 7.18
N ALA A 11 -0.21 10.01 7.79
CA ALA A 11 -0.62 10.06 9.20
C ALA A 11 -1.96 9.35 9.43
N GLN A 12 -2.93 9.55 8.55
CA GLN A 12 -4.24 8.89 8.63
C GLN A 12 -4.11 7.38 8.49
N LEU A 13 -3.34 6.92 7.51
CA LEU A 13 -3.12 5.48 7.31
C LEU A 13 -2.38 4.85 8.48
N ARG A 14 -1.37 5.53 9.00
CA ARG A 14 -0.63 5.07 10.19
C ARG A 14 -1.56 4.90 11.38
N GLN A 15 -2.46 5.84 11.60
CA GLN A 15 -3.42 5.78 12.70
C GLN A 15 -4.37 4.58 12.54
N ILE A 16 -4.87 4.35 11.34
CA ILE A 16 -5.76 3.22 11.07
C ILE A 16 -5.03 1.89 11.32
N LEU A 17 -3.85 1.73 10.75
CA LEU A 17 -3.07 0.50 10.89
C LEU A 17 -2.66 0.24 12.34
N THR A 18 -2.24 1.27 13.04
CA THR A 18 -1.87 1.16 14.47
C THR A 18 -3.06 0.71 15.30
N ARG A 19 -4.24 1.22 15.03
CA ARG A 19 -5.48 0.80 15.71
C ARG A 19 -5.82 -0.67 15.46
N MET A 20 -5.44 -1.19 14.29
CA MET A 20 -5.62 -2.60 13.95
C MET A 20 -4.58 -3.51 14.60
N GLY A 21 -3.61 -2.97 15.32
CA GLY A 21 -2.51 -3.73 15.89
C GLY A 21 -1.38 -3.99 14.89
N VAL A 22 -1.36 -3.28 13.78
CA VAL A 22 -0.32 -3.43 12.76
C VAL A 22 0.82 -2.45 13.06
N THR A 23 2.04 -2.96 13.09
CA THR A 23 3.23 -2.13 13.29
C THR A 23 3.67 -1.54 11.96
N VAL A 24 3.73 -0.20 11.89
CA VAL A 24 4.21 0.49 10.69
C VAL A 24 5.72 0.59 10.75
N LEU A 25 6.41 -0.12 9.86
CA LEU A 25 7.87 -0.23 9.85
C LEU A 25 8.55 0.94 9.16
N ALA A 26 7.92 1.51 8.14
CA ALA A 26 8.51 2.57 7.35
C ALA A 26 7.43 3.32 6.58
N ASP A 27 7.76 4.54 6.16
CA ASP A 27 6.95 5.27 5.20
C ASP A 27 7.84 5.99 4.18
N GLY A 28 7.27 6.33 3.05
CA GLY A 28 7.96 7.04 1.98
C GLY A 28 7.01 7.94 1.23
N ALA A 29 7.56 8.84 0.42
CA ALA A 29 6.81 9.88 -0.28
C ALA A 29 6.87 9.74 -1.81
N SER A 30 7.59 8.77 -2.34
CA SER A 30 7.71 8.57 -3.79
C SER A 30 7.85 7.10 -4.16
N GLY A 31 7.57 6.80 -5.42
CA GLY A 31 7.71 5.44 -5.94
C GLY A 31 9.15 4.93 -5.92
N ASP A 32 10.13 5.83 -5.97
CA ASP A 32 11.54 5.45 -5.92
C ASP A 32 11.94 4.82 -4.59
N GLU A 33 11.21 5.10 -3.53
CA GLU A 33 11.50 4.58 -2.19
C GLU A 33 10.92 3.20 -1.94
N VAL A 34 9.99 2.75 -2.78
CA VAL A 34 9.24 1.51 -2.53
C VAL A 34 10.15 0.29 -2.45
N ARG A 35 10.94 0.07 -3.49
CA ARG A 35 11.79 -1.12 -3.53
C ARG A 35 12.87 -1.14 -2.46
N PRO A 36 13.65 -0.06 -2.25
CA PRO A 36 14.66 -0.07 -1.19
C PRO A 36 14.06 -0.30 0.20
N LEU A 37 12.93 0.33 0.49
CA LEU A 37 12.27 0.16 1.79
C LEU A 37 11.70 -1.24 1.95
N TYR A 38 11.13 -1.81 0.89
CA TYR A 38 10.63 -3.17 0.93
C TYR A 38 11.75 -4.19 1.14
N GLU A 39 12.85 -4.05 0.45
CA GLU A 39 14.00 -4.93 0.60
C GLU A 39 14.54 -4.91 2.02
N LYS A 40 14.58 -3.72 2.63
CA LYS A 40 15.09 -3.54 3.99
C LYS A 40 14.14 -4.10 5.05
N HIS A 41 12.86 -3.83 4.92
CA HIS A 41 11.88 -4.07 5.99
C HIS A 41 11.02 -5.32 5.79
N ARG A 42 10.85 -5.78 4.56
CA ARG A 42 9.99 -6.94 4.21
C ARG A 42 8.65 -6.90 4.94
N PRO A 43 7.87 -5.84 4.78
CA PRO A 43 6.59 -5.72 5.48
C PRO A 43 5.57 -6.73 4.96
N ASP A 44 4.59 -7.04 5.80
CA ASP A 44 3.47 -7.91 5.42
C ASP A 44 2.43 -7.16 4.57
N LEU A 45 2.48 -5.84 4.56
CA LEU A 45 1.54 -5.00 3.82
C LEU A 45 2.23 -3.73 3.33
N VAL A 46 1.97 -3.36 2.09
CA VAL A 46 2.42 -2.08 1.53
C VAL A 46 1.22 -1.32 0.98
N THR A 47 1.02 -0.09 1.43
CA THR A 47 0.06 0.81 0.80
C THR A 47 0.81 1.74 -0.13
N ILE A 48 0.32 1.91 -1.35
CA ILE A 48 0.97 2.74 -2.36
C ILE A 48 -0.06 3.66 -3.00
N ASP A 49 0.18 4.97 -2.94
CA ASP A 49 -0.59 5.96 -3.69
C ASP A 49 -0.28 5.82 -5.19
N ILE A 50 -1.31 5.82 -6.03
CA ILE A 50 -1.12 5.69 -7.47
C ILE A 50 -0.44 6.92 -8.07
N VAL A 51 -0.84 8.11 -7.64
CA VAL A 51 -0.32 9.37 -8.21
C VAL A 51 0.68 10.02 -7.26
N MET A 52 1.95 9.98 -7.64
CA MET A 52 3.03 10.61 -6.88
C MET A 52 4.02 11.27 -7.84
N PRO A 53 4.74 12.30 -7.40
CA PRO A 53 5.80 12.88 -8.22
C PRO A 53 6.93 11.88 -8.48
N GLY A 54 7.61 12.03 -9.61
CA GLY A 54 8.67 11.11 -10.01
C GLY A 54 8.11 9.78 -10.47
N LYS A 55 8.67 8.68 -9.96
CA LYS A 55 8.13 7.35 -10.24
C LYS A 55 6.76 7.21 -9.58
N ASP A 56 5.73 6.95 -10.38
CA ASP A 56 4.37 6.83 -9.86
C ASP A 56 4.12 5.47 -9.19
N GLY A 57 2.96 5.35 -8.53
CA GLY A 57 2.62 4.15 -7.79
C GLY A 57 2.40 2.92 -8.67
N VAL A 58 1.93 3.10 -9.89
CA VAL A 58 1.73 1.97 -10.82
C VAL A 58 3.08 1.35 -11.17
N THR A 59 4.02 2.17 -11.59
CA THR A 59 5.37 1.71 -11.95
C THR A 59 6.03 1.04 -10.76
N ALA A 60 5.94 1.65 -9.58
CA ALA A 60 6.51 1.09 -8.36
C ALA A 60 5.89 -0.27 -8.01
N ALA A 61 4.58 -0.40 -8.12
CA ALA A 61 3.87 -1.64 -7.83
C ALA A 61 4.25 -2.75 -8.81
N VAL A 62 4.30 -2.44 -10.10
CA VAL A 62 4.68 -3.41 -11.13
C VAL A 62 6.11 -3.92 -10.90
N GLU A 63 7.05 -3.01 -10.67
CA GLU A 63 8.44 -3.38 -10.40
C GLU A 63 8.56 -4.23 -9.15
N LEU A 64 7.87 -3.85 -8.09
CA LEU A 64 7.92 -4.59 -6.83
C LEU A 64 7.40 -6.01 -7.01
N LEU A 65 6.27 -6.19 -7.67
CA LEU A 65 5.68 -7.51 -7.88
C LEU A 65 6.49 -8.39 -8.83
N GLN A 66 7.21 -7.80 -9.77
CA GLN A 66 8.12 -8.55 -10.63
C GLN A 66 9.28 -9.16 -9.84
N THR A 67 9.76 -8.45 -8.84
CA THR A 67 10.87 -8.91 -8.00
C THR A 67 10.39 -9.71 -6.79
N PHE A 68 9.27 -9.30 -6.18
CA PHE A 68 8.69 -9.91 -5.00
C PHE A 68 7.22 -10.23 -5.23
N PRO A 69 6.92 -11.35 -5.95
CA PRO A 69 5.52 -11.68 -6.28
C PRO A 69 4.63 -11.89 -5.06
N GLU A 70 5.22 -12.19 -3.91
CA GLU A 70 4.51 -12.41 -2.64
C GLU A 70 4.13 -11.12 -1.92
N ALA A 71 4.61 -9.96 -2.39
CA ALA A 71 4.29 -8.69 -1.75
C ALA A 71 2.79 -8.43 -1.76
N ARG A 72 2.26 -8.01 -0.62
CA ARG A 72 0.84 -7.69 -0.45
C ARG A 72 0.66 -6.20 -0.54
N LEU A 73 -0.03 -5.76 -1.60
CA LEU A 73 -0.18 -4.35 -1.91
C LEU A 73 -1.64 -3.92 -1.80
N VAL A 74 -1.84 -2.73 -1.26
CA VAL A 74 -3.11 -2.00 -1.38
C VAL A 74 -2.82 -0.69 -2.09
N MET A 75 -3.41 -0.50 -3.26
CA MET A 75 -3.27 0.75 -4.00
C MET A 75 -4.30 1.76 -3.51
N CYS A 76 -3.85 2.96 -3.16
CA CYS A 76 -4.73 4.06 -2.79
C CYS A 76 -4.94 4.95 -4.01
N THR A 77 -6.19 5.17 -4.39
CA THR A 77 -6.50 5.80 -5.68
C THR A 77 -7.75 6.65 -5.62
N SER A 78 -7.86 7.61 -6.55
CA SER A 78 -9.09 8.35 -6.81
C SER A 78 -9.84 7.69 -7.97
N LEU A 79 -11.12 8.05 -8.14
CA LEU A 79 -11.97 7.52 -9.22
C LEU A 79 -11.45 7.80 -10.62
N SER A 80 -10.62 8.83 -10.78
CA SER A 80 -10.11 9.24 -12.09
C SER A 80 -8.97 8.38 -12.63
N SER A 81 -8.54 7.37 -11.89
CA SER A 81 -7.35 6.57 -12.23
C SER A 81 -7.68 5.21 -12.83
N ARG A 82 -8.75 5.11 -13.63
CA ARG A 82 -9.25 3.82 -14.15
C ARG A 82 -8.20 3.02 -14.91
N ASP A 83 -7.50 3.67 -15.85
CA ASP A 83 -6.49 2.99 -16.67
C ASP A 83 -5.32 2.52 -15.81
N LYS A 84 -4.97 3.29 -14.79
CA LYS A 84 -3.91 2.94 -13.86
C LYS A 84 -4.31 1.75 -12.97
N ILE A 85 -5.57 1.70 -12.57
CA ILE A 85 -6.11 0.56 -11.82
C ILE A 85 -6.02 -0.71 -12.66
N LEU A 86 -6.37 -0.64 -13.95
CA LEU A 86 -6.27 -1.79 -14.84
C LEU A 86 -4.83 -2.28 -14.98
N ALA A 87 -3.86 -1.37 -15.08
CA ALA A 87 -2.45 -1.73 -15.13
C ALA A 87 -2.00 -2.45 -13.86
N CYS A 88 -2.44 -1.98 -12.69
CA CYS A 88 -2.17 -2.62 -11.41
C CYS A 88 -2.79 -4.02 -11.34
N GLN A 89 -4.04 -4.16 -11.79
CA GLN A 89 -4.72 -5.46 -11.82
C GLN A 89 -3.97 -6.47 -12.67
N ARG A 90 -3.49 -6.06 -13.84
CA ARG A 90 -2.71 -6.92 -14.73
C ARG A 90 -1.39 -7.35 -14.09
N ALA A 91 -0.82 -6.49 -13.23
CA ALA A 91 0.41 -6.79 -12.51
C ALA A 91 0.18 -7.72 -11.31
N GLY A 92 -1.06 -7.94 -10.91
CA GLY A 92 -1.39 -8.84 -9.80
C GLY A 92 -1.85 -8.15 -8.52
N VAL A 93 -2.04 -6.84 -8.53
CA VAL A 93 -2.57 -6.12 -7.38
C VAL A 93 -4.05 -6.44 -7.22
N ARG A 94 -4.46 -6.85 -6.01
CA ARG A 94 -5.82 -7.32 -5.74
C ARG A 94 -6.65 -6.37 -4.89
N HIS A 95 -6.01 -5.43 -4.20
CA HIS A 95 -6.69 -4.61 -3.20
C HIS A 95 -6.52 -3.13 -3.51
N TYR A 96 -7.61 -2.40 -3.41
CA TYR A 96 -7.68 -0.98 -3.74
C TYR A 96 -8.47 -0.24 -2.69
N LEU A 97 -7.94 0.91 -2.24
CA LEU A 97 -8.61 1.79 -1.30
C LEU A 97 -8.88 3.11 -2.01
N LEU A 98 -10.17 3.45 -2.12
CA LEU A 98 -10.60 4.65 -2.83
C LEU A 98 -10.48 5.88 -1.94
N LYS A 99 -9.89 6.95 -2.47
CA LYS A 99 -9.81 8.24 -1.78
C LYS A 99 -11.02 9.12 -2.14
N PRO A 100 -11.57 9.89 -1.20
CA PRO A 100 -11.29 9.86 0.22
C PRO A 100 -11.83 8.58 0.85
N PHE A 101 -11.09 8.00 1.79
CA PHE A 101 -11.48 6.74 2.38
C PHE A 101 -12.13 6.92 3.75
N ASP A 102 -13.09 6.04 4.03
CA ASP A 102 -13.68 5.86 5.34
C ASP A 102 -12.77 4.94 6.17
N PRO A 103 -12.45 5.28 7.44
CA PRO A 103 -11.60 4.44 8.28
C PRO A 103 -12.09 3.00 8.42
N VAL A 104 -13.40 2.78 8.53
CA VAL A 104 -13.97 1.43 8.64
C VAL A 104 -13.72 0.63 7.37
N ARG A 105 -13.92 1.26 6.21
CA ARG A 105 -13.66 0.62 4.92
C ARG A 105 -12.17 0.32 4.75
N ALA A 106 -11.30 1.23 5.15
CA ALA A 106 -9.87 1.03 5.10
C ALA A 106 -9.45 -0.17 5.95
N GLU A 107 -9.96 -0.28 7.17
CA GLU A 107 -9.68 -1.42 8.04
C GLU A 107 -10.09 -2.75 7.40
N GLN A 108 -11.27 -2.79 6.79
CA GLN A 108 -11.75 -4.00 6.10
C GLN A 108 -10.82 -4.41 4.96
N ILE A 109 -10.39 -3.44 4.15
CA ILE A 109 -9.50 -3.70 3.01
C ILE A 109 -8.13 -4.16 3.50
N PHE A 110 -7.57 -3.52 4.51
CA PHE A 110 -6.27 -3.91 5.07
C PHE A 110 -6.32 -5.30 5.70
N ALA A 111 -7.37 -5.59 6.46
CA ALA A 111 -7.54 -6.92 7.05
C ALA A 111 -7.60 -7.99 5.98
N HIS A 112 -8.32 -7.73 4.90
CA HIS A 112 -8.45 -8.66 3.79
C HIS A 112 -7.11 -8.83 3.05
N ALA A 113 -6.39 -7.74 2.82
CA ALA A 113 -5.09 -7.77 2.14
C ALA A 113 -4.02 -8.50 2.93
N ILE A 114 -3.99 -8.29 4.24
CA ILE A 114 -3.09 -9.03 5.15
C ILE A 114 -3.42 -10.52 5.10
N GLY A 115 -4.66 -10.83 4.80
CA GLY A 115 -5.13 -12.19 4.72
C GLY A 115 -5.26 -12.79 6.10
N GLN A 116 -4.96 -14.06 6.20
CA GLN A 116 -5.19 -14.82 7.40
C GLN A 116 -3.89 -15.10 8.14
N ALA A 117 -3.26 -14.04 8.67
CA ALA A 117 -2.09 -14.19 9.53
C ALA A 117 -2.46 -13.95 11.00
N PRO A 118 -3.49 -14.61 11.52
CA PRO A 118 -4.11 -14.24 12.78
C PRO A 118 -3.29 -14.57 14.01
N SER A 119 -2.34 -15.47 13.91
CA SER A 119 -1.62 -15.99 15.07
C SER A 119 -0.27 -15.31 15.29
N ARG A 120 0.04 -14.30 14.52
CA ARG A 120 1.33 -13.62 14.63
C ARG A 120 1.16 -12.12 14.55
N ASN A 121 2.18 -11.39 14.99
CA ASN A 121 2.23 -9.95 14.81
C ASN A 121 2.38 -9.62 13.33
N VAL A 122 1.61 -8.65 12.88
CA VAL A 122 1.60 -8.21 11.49
C VAL A 122 2.28 -6.86 11.38
N SER A 123 3.09 -6.68 10.33
CA SER A 123 3.83 -5.45 10.09
C SER A 123 3.52 -4.86 8.72
N ALA A 124 3.47 -3.55 8.66
CA ALA A 124 3.31 -2.82 7.42
C ALA A 124 4.50 -1.88 7.17
#